data_4071a4df63830c38e17941278111f071
#
_entry.id   4071a4df63830c38e17941278111f071
#
_cell.length_a   1.000
_cell.length_b   1.000
_cell.length_c   1.000
_cell.angle_alpha   90.00
_cell.angle_beta   90.00
_cell.angle_gamma   90.00
#
_symmetry.space_group_name_H-M   'P 1'
#
loop_
_entity.id
_entity.type
_entity.pdbx_description
1 polymer ?
#
loop_
_entity_poly.entity_id
_entity_poly.type
_entity_poly.pdbx_seq_one_letter_code
_entity_poly.pdbx_strand_id
1 'polypeptide(L)'
;MRIDYASSAMDAQDFANLFENSPKAPGQQAQKFNRLMIQGLAENGAVVRAVTARPVTGTNCPSKFLSANSVQRGKVRYHYCSVLNVKGIKILWQTLSAFVTVLFGGCDAVVTDVLNASVAYGAVTAARLRKKPCIGIVTDLPELMVTGTNQNHVKLVRKIMQKCTGYVLLTEAMNEPVNPEHKPYVIVEALCDSTIKPQPEVKTHTSCIKKCMYAGLLDARYGVKAMVDGFVLANVPDSELHIYVNGPYVDELQKVTQEHPNVIYHGIAMNDEVVRAEIEADLLINPRPTHEEFTKYSFPSKNMEYMASGTPVLTTNLPGMPEEYKQYVYLIEDESAEGIARAIKTTFDTVRSERDRKGYSAQEFVLNEKNNLFQSKRVLSMLEAK
;
A
#
# COMPACT_ATOMS: atom_id res chain seq x y z
N MET A 1 5.71 -25.90 2.76
CA MET A 1 5.71 -25.52 1.32
C MET A 1 6.89 -24.59 1.03
N ARG A 2 7.58 -24.76 -0.10
CA ARG A 2 8.63 -23.85 -0.57
C ARG A 2 8.05 -22.89 -1.62
N ILE A 3 8.16 -21.58 -1.38
CA ILE A 3 7.58 -20.54 -2.23
C ILE A 3 8.67 -19.65 -2.80
N ASP A 4 8.67 -19.47 -4.13
CA ASP A 4 9.40 -18.39 -4.77
C ASP A 4 8.48 -17.17 -4.91
N TYR A 5 8.82 -16.08 -4.22
CA TYR A 5 8.08 -14.83 -4.29
C TYR A 5 8.79 -13.84 -5.21
N ALA A 6 8.24 -13.63 -6.40
CA ALA A 6 8.86 -12.83 -7.45
C ALA A 6 8.31 -11.40 -7.48
N SER A 7 9.15 -10.42 -7.14
CA SER A 7 8.78 -9.00 -7.11
C SER A 7 10.00 -8.08 -7.23
N SER A 8 9.80 -6.78 -7.02
CA SER A 8 10.90 -5.82 -6.82
C SER A 8 11.22 -5.58 -5.34
N ALA A 9 10.57 -6.28 -4.41
CA ALA A 9 10.76 -6.06 -2.99
C ALA A 9 12.15 -6.51 -2.54
N MET A 10 12.84 -5.61 -1.87
CA MET A 10 14.12 -5.84 -1.21
C MET A 10 13.92 -5.89 0.31
N ASP A 11 14.83 -6.54 1.02
CA ASP A 11 14.96 -6.31 2.45
C ASP A 11 15.14 -4.82 2.75
N ALA A 12 14.63 -4.33 3.88
CA ALA A 12 14.64 -2.90 4.19
C ALA A 12 16.07 -2.34 4.31
N GLN A 13 16.97 -3.10 4.96
CA GLN A 13 18.37 -2.68 5.13
C GLN A 13 19.13 -2.73 3.80
N ASP A 14 18.91 -3.77 3.01
CA ASP A 14 19.58 -3.91 1.70
C ASP A 14 19.07 -2.84 0.72
N PHE A 15 17.78 -2.44 0.82
CA PHE A 15 17.24 -1.32 0.07
C PHE A 15 17.87 0.01 0.49
N ALA A 16 17.94 0.28 1.80
CA ALA A 16 18.55 1.49 2.33
C ALA A 16 20.00 1.61 1.87
N ASN A 17 20.80 0.54 2.01
CA ASN A 17 22.20 0.51 1.60
C ASN A 17 22.37 0.75 0.09
N LEU A 18 21.47 0.19 -0.76
CA LEU A 18 21.57 0.33 -2.22
C LEU A 18 21.30 1.76 -2.68
N PHE A 19 20.41 2.48 -1.98
CA PHE A 19 19.94 3.81 -2.36
C PHE A 19 20.37 4.93 -1.39
N GLU A 20 21.27 4.65 -0.45
CA GLU A 20 21.74 5.59 0.58
C GLU A 20 22.16 6.96 0.00
N ASN A 21 22.87 6.94 -1.12
CA ASN A 21 23.38 8.14 -1.78
C ASN A 21 22.57 8.51 -3.05
N SER A 22 21.36 7.98 -3.21
CA SER A 22 20.54 8.22 -4.40
C SER A 22 19.46 9.28 -4.13
N PRO A 23 19.51 10.45 -4.78
CA PRO A 23 18.47 11.46 -4.65
C PRO A 23 17.12 11.03 -5.28
N LYS A 24 17.13 9.94 -6.04
CA LYS A 24 15.96 9.41 -6.78
C LYS A 24 15.66 7.96 -6.38
N ALA A 25 15.70 7.67 -5.08
CA ALA A 25 15.32 6.35 -4.58
C ALA A 25 13.87 6.01 -4.98
N PRO A 26 13.56 4.73 -5.30
CA PRO A 26 12.19 4.31 -5.62
C PRO A 26 11.25 4.50 -4.44
N GLY A 27 9.94 4.68 -4.73
CA GLY A 27 8.91 4.76 -3.70
C GLY A 27 8.81 3.49 -2.85
N GLN A 28 8.43 3.66 -1.58
CA GLN A 28 8.42 2.57 -0.59
C GLN A 28 7.10 1.79 -0.51
N GLN A 29 5.98 2.30 -1.04
CA GLN A 29 4.67 1.67 -0.85
C GLN A 29 4.58 0.25 -1.44
N ALA A 30 4.97 0.07 -2.71
CA ALA A 30 5.01 -1.25 -3.32
C ALA A 30 6.01 -2.19 -2.62
N GLN A 31 7.11 -1.64 -2.09
CA GLN A 31 8.08 -2.36 -1.28
C GLN A 31 7.44 -2.86 0.02
N LYS A 32 6.67 -2.01 0.73
CA LYS A 32 6.03 -2.32 2.02
C LYS A 32 5.05 -3.47 1.89
N PHE A 33 4.11 -3.39 0.92
CA PHE A 33 3.11 -4.47 0.71
C PHE A 33 3.78 -5.82 0.45
N ASN A 34 4.70 -5.86 -0.51
CA ASN A 34 5.38 -7.10 -0.88
C ASN A 34 6.24 -7.65 0.27
N ARG A 35 6.95 -6.79 1.03
CA ARG A 35 7.72 -7.23 2.23
C ARG A 35 6.83 -7.84 3.30
N LEU A 36 5.71 -7.21 3.61
CA LEU A 36 4.75 -7.73 4.59
C LEU A 36 4.16 -9.07 4.15
N MET A 37 3.83 -9.22 2.87
CA MET A 37 3.35 -10.51 2.34
C MET A 37 4.43 -11.59 2.42
N ILE A 38 5.67 -11.30 2.01
CA ILE A 38 6.82 -12.21 2.11
C ILE A 38 7.04 -12.66 3.56
N GLN A 39 7.07 -11.71 4.49
CA GLN A 39 7.25 -11.99 5.92
C GLN A 39 6.10 -12.82 6.47
N GLY A 40 4.86 -12.45 6.16
CA GLY A 40 3.68 -13.16 6.61
C GLY A 40 3.65 -14.62 6.12
N LEU A 41 4.00 -14.88 4.87
CA LEU A 41 4.12 -16.23 4.33
C LEU A 41 5.20 -17.04 5.09
N ALA A 42 6.35 -16.45 5.37
CA ALA A 42 7.44 -17.10 6.08
C ALA A 42 7.11 -17.35 7.55
N GLU A 43 6.44 -16.43 8.23
CA GLU A 43 6.00 -16.58 9.62
C GLU A 43 4.91 -17.67 9.75
N ASN A 44 4.08 -17.86 8.74
CA ASN A 44 3.11 -18.95 8.64
C ASN A 44 3.73 -20.31 8.24
N GLY A 45 5.06 -20.43 8.26
CA GLY A 45 5.76 -21.71 8.08
C GLY A 45 6.14 -22.07 6.65
N ALA A 46 5.92 -21.18 5.68
CA ALA A 46 6.47 -21.39 4.34
C ALA A 46 7.99 -21.12 4.31
N VAL A 47 8.72 -21.91 3.53
CA VAL A 47 10.12 -21.61 3.21
C VAL A 47 10.13 -20.65 2.02
N VAL A 48 10.30 -19.35 2.29
CA VAL A 48 10.18 -18.30 1.29
C VAL A 48 11.54 -17.89 0.75
N ARG A 49 11.67 -17.93 -0.60
CA ARG A 49 12.74 -17.25 -1.33
C ARG A 49 12.16 -16.07 -2.09
N ALA A 50 12.54 -14.85 -1.69
CA ALA A 50 12.18 -13.63 -2.42
C ALA A 50 13.10 -13.49 -3.65
N VAL A 51 12.55 -13.72 -4.83
CA VAL A 51 13.24 -13.56 -6.13
C VAL A 51 13.06 -12.13 -6.58
N THR A 52 14.05 -11.30 -6.34
CA THR A 52 13.92 -9.85 -6.43
C THR A 52 14.62 -9.27 -7.66
N ALA A 53 13.85 -8.60 -8.51
CA ALA A 53 14.40 -7.69 -9.51
C ALA A 53 14.67 -6.32 -8.84
N ARG A 54 15.93 -6.03 -8.54
CA ARG A 54 16.31 -4.76 -7.91
C ARG A 54 15.79 -3.57 -8.71
N PRO A 55 15.10 -2.58 -8.09
CA PRO A 55 14.44 -1.47 -8.78
C PRO A 55 15.42 -0.34 -9.15
N VAL A 56 16.58 -0.71 -9.70
CA VAL A 56 17.61 0.24 -10.14
C VAL A 56 17.29 0.79 -11.53
N THR A 57 17.71 2.02 -11.77
CA THR A 57 17.62 2.73 -13.05
C THR A 57 18.94 3.46 -13.32
N GLY A 58 19.13 3.96 -14.54
CA GLY A 58 20.31 4.78 -14.83
C GLY A 58 20.38 6.10 -14.04
N THR A 59 19.26 6.53 -13.41
CA THR A 59 19.18 7.76 -12.62
C THR A 59 19.36 7.57 -11.12
N ASN A 60 19.13 6.35 -10.61
CA ASN A 60 19.23 6.06 -9.17
C ASN A 60 20.38 5.11 -8.80
N CYS A 61 21.03 4.50 -9.78
CA CYS A 61 22.16 3.61 -9.58
C CYS A 61 23.15 3.75 -10.76
N PRO A 62 24.39 4.19 -10.52
CA PRO A 62 25.38 4.40 -11.58
C PRO A 62 25.92 3.08 -12.15
N SER A 63 25.83 1.98 -11.40
CA SER A 63 26.37 0.68 -11.80
C SER A 63 25.63 0.11 -13.01
N LYS A 64 26.38 -0.21 -14.06
CA LYS A 64 25.83 -0.86 -15.29
C LYS A 64 25.51 -2.34 -15.08
N PHE A 65 26.20 -3.00 -14.17
CA PHE A 65 25.99 -4.41 -13.86
C PHE A 65 25.98 -4.62 -12.34
N LEU A 66 25.00 -5.38 -11.88
CA LEU A 66 24.91 -5.88 -10.51
C LEU A 66 24.80 -7.40 -10.56
N SER A 67 25.75 -8.10 -9.96
CA SER A 67 25.74 -9.56 -9.88
C SER A 67 24.56 -10.08 -9.07
N ALA A 68 24.14 -11.30 -9.34
CA ALA A 68 23.19 -12.00 -8.49
C ALA A 68 23.84 -12.33 -7.14
N ASN A 69 23.09 -12.18 -6.06
CA ASN A 69 23.52 -12.60 -4.73
C ASN A 69 22.31 -13.04 -3.89
N SER A 70 22.58 -13.76 -2.82
CA SER A 70 21.53 -14.18 -1.88
C SER A 70 21.91 -13.82 -0.47
N VAL A 71 20.96 -13.33 0.30
CA VAL A 71 21.12 -12.94 1.70
C VAL A 71 20.00 -13.56 2.52
N GLN A 72 20.33 -14.14 3.69
CA GLN A 72 19.32 -14.59 4.65
C GLN A 72 18.94 -13.43 5.56
N ARG A 73 17.63 -13.16 5.69
CA ARG A 73 17.08 -12.17 6.60
C ARG A 73 15.94 -12.82 7.40
N GLY A 74 16.19 -13.10 8.66
CA GLY A 74 15.26 -13.88 9.47
C GLY A 74 14.88 -15.19 8.78
N LYS A 75 13.58 -15.43 8.60
CA LYS A 75 13.04 -16.65 7.95
C LYS A 75 13.03 -16.57 6.41
N VAL A 76 13.37 -15.43 5.81
CA VAL A 76 13.29 -15.18 4.37
C VAL A 76 14.69 -15.21 3.73
N ARG A 77 14.83 -15.92 2.61
CA ARG A 77 16.01 -15.85 1.77
C ARG A 77 15.76 -14.89 0.61
N TYR A 78 16.35 -13.72 0.63
CA TYR A 78 16.33 -12.79 -0.51
C TYR A 78 17.36 -13.23 -1.54
N HIS A 79 16.91 -13.48 -2.75
CA HIS A 79 17.73 -13.71 -3.93
C HIS A 79 17.59 -12.53 -4.89
N TYR A 80 18.58 -11.68 -4.91
CA TYR A 80 18.64 -10.54 -5.80
C TYR A 80 19.11 -11.00 -7.18
N CYS A 81 18.25 -10.93 -8.17
CA CYS A 81 18.57 -11.26 -9.55
C CYS A 81 19.70 -10.38 -10.09
N SER A 82 20.52 -10.88 -10.98
CA SER A 82 21.50 -10.05 -11.69
C SER A 82 20.78 -9.00 -12.54
N VAL A 83 21.38 -7.82 -12.64
CA VAL A 83 20.82 -6.70 -13.42
C VAL A 83 21.87 -6.18 -14.37
N LEU A 84 21.53 -6.10 -15.66
CA LEU A 84 22.26 -5.33 -16.64
C LEU A 84 21.51 -3.99 -16.82
N ASN A 85 21.97 -2.93 -16.14
CA ASN A 85 21.28 -1.64 -16.06
C ASN A 85 21.52 -0.80 -17.31
N VAL A 86 21.20 -1.35 -18.47
CA VAL A 86 21.33 -0.72 -19.79
C VAL A 86 19.95 -0.60 -20.41
N LYS A 87 19.58 0.59 -20.89
CA LYS A 87 18.28 0.86 -21.53
C LYS A 87 18.05 -0.11 -22.69
N GLY A 88 16.84 -0.69 -22.75
CA GLY A 88 16.44 -1.65 -23.79
C GLY A 88 16.76 -3.11 -23.46
N ILE A 89 17.86 -3.41 -22.76
CA ILE A 89 18.28 -4.78 -22.45
C ILE A 89 17.88 -5.19 -21.03
N LYS A 90 17.79 -4.25 -20.13
CA LYS A 90 17.52 -4.47 -18.69
C LYS A 90 16.31 -5.39 -18.43
N ILE A 91 15.19 -5.11 -19.07
CA ILE A 91 13.94 -5.87 -18.85
C ILE A 91 14.15 -7.33 -19.27
N LEU A 92 14.72 -7.55 -20.45
CA LEU A 92 14.99 -8.89 -20.97
C LEU A 92 15.95 -9.67 -20.06
N TRP A 93 17.01 -9.01 -19.60
CA TRP A 93 17.99 -9.59 -18.69
C TRP A 93 17.38 -9.98 -17.35
N GLN A 94 16.60 -9.09 -16.72
CA GLN A 94 15.89 -9.40 -15.48
C GLN A 94 14.89 -10.55 -15.65
N THR A 95 14.17 -10.58 -16.76
CA THR A 95 13.25 -11.68 -17.08
C THR A 95 13.98 -13.01 -17.16
N LEU A 96 15.11 -13.05 -17.87
CA LEU A 96 15.92 -14.26 -18.00
C LEU A 96 16.51 -14.70 -16.65
N SER A 97 17.04 -13.76 -15.88
CA SER A 97 17.60 -14.04 -14.56
C SER A 97 16.55 -14.62 -13.60
N ALA A 98 15.35 -14.04 -13.56
CA ALA A 98 14.25 -14.54 -12.76
C ALA A 98 13.76 -15.91 -13.26
N PHE A 99 13.62 -16.08 -14.57
CA PHE A 99 13.23 -17.34 -15.18
C PHE A 99 14.17 -18.49 -14.78
N VAL A 100 15.47 -18.31 -14.95
CA VAL A 100 16.50 -19.32 -14.60
C VAL A 100 16.47 -19.61 -13.09
N THR A 101 16.37 -18.56 -12.27
CA THR A 101 16.30 -18.70 -10.81
C THR A 101 15.11 -19.55 -10.36
N VAL A 102 13.92 -19.31 -10.90
CA VAL A 102 12.71 -20.07 -10.53
C VAL A 102 12.72 -21.46 -11.18
N LEU A 103 13.17 -21.59 -12.43
CA LEU A 103 13.22 -22.86 -13.13
C LEU A 103 14.05 -23.91 -12.39
N PHE A 104 15.20 -23.51 -11.86
CA PHE A 104 16.13 -24.40 -11.16
C PHE A 104 16.05 -24.33 -9.64
N GLY A 105 15.16 -23.50 -9.10
CA GLY A 105 15.10 -23.20 -7.68
C GLY A 105 14.40 -24.21 -6.79
N GLY A 106 13.67 -25.16 -7.33
CA GLY A 106 13.04 -26.23 -6.55
C GLY A 106 11.82 -25.81 -5.72
N CYS A 107 11.12 -24.73 -6.05
CA CYS A 107 9.90 -24.30 -5.35
C CYS A 107 8.70 -25.21 -5.63
N ASP A 108 7.75 -25.21 -4.70
CA ASP A 108 6.48 -25.93 -4.81
C ASP A 108 5.40 -25.03 -5.43
N ALA A 109 5.49 -23.71 -5.21
CA ALA A 109 4.61 -22.69 -5.73
C ALA A 109 5.37 -21.38 -6.03
N VAL A 110 4.76 -20.53 -6.86
CA VAL A 110 5.23 -19.16 -7.15
C VAL A 110 4.15 -18.17 -6.73
N VAL A 111 4.55 -17.10 -6.08
CA VAL A 111 3.73 -15.90 -5.86
C VAL A 111 4.44 -14.75 -6.56
N THR A 112 3.72 -13.92 -7.30
CA THR A 112 4.36 -12.81 -8.02
C THR A 112 3.53 -11.55 -8.03
N ASP A 113 4.17 -10.40 -7.85
CA ASP A 113 3.59 -9.10 -8.14
C ASP A 113 3.57 -8.90 -9.66
N VAL A 114 2.37 -8.95 -10.26
CA VAL A 114 2.21 -8.91 -11.72
C VAL A 114 2.65 -7.60 -12.35
N LEU A 115 2.64 -6.50 -11.60
CA LEU A 115 3.04 -5.18 -12.08
C LEU A 115 4.55 -5.05 -12.24
N ASN A 116 5.32 -5.89 -11.57
CA ASN A 116 6.77 -6.03 -11.79
C ASN A 116 7.05 -6.91 -13.01
N ALA A 117 6.59 -6.48 -14.19
CA ALA A 117 6.46 -7.28 -15.39
C ALA A 117 7.72 -8.08 -15.79
N SER A 118 8.93 -7.54 -15.56
CA SER A 118 10.18 -8.23 -15.90
C SER A 118 10.37 -9.52 -15.10
N VAL A 119 10.33 -9.42 -13.77
CA VAL A 119 10.53 -10.59 -12.89
C VAL A 119 9.30 -11.50 -12.94
N ALA A 120 8.10 -10.93 -12.98
CA ALA A 120 6.86 -11.70 -13.04
C ALA A 120 6.77 -12.58 -14.30
N TYR A 121 7.10 -12.04 -15.48
CA TYR A 121 7.03 -12.81 -16.72
C TYR A 121 7.99 -14.00 -16.70
N GLY A 122 9.20 -13.82 -16.19
CA GLY A 122 10.18 -14.90 -16.01
C GLY A 122 9.66 -15.96 -15.03
N ALA A 123 9.18 -15.54 -13.87
CA ALA A 123 8.71 -16.41 -12.81
C ALA A 123 7.47 -17.24 -13.22
N VAL A 124 6.43 -16.61 -13.80
CA VAL A 124 5.22 -17.34 -14.24
C VAL A 124 5.51 -18.30 -15.40
N THR A 125 6.47 -17.95 -16.28
CA THR A 125 6.85 -18.83 -17.37
C THR A 125 7.58 -20.07 -16.85
N ALA A 126 8.51 -19.91 -15.92
CA ALA A 126 9.20 -21.01 -15.25
C ALA A 126 8.21 -21.89 -14.44
N ALA A 127 7.28 -21.28 -13.69
CA ALA A 127 6.25 -22.00 -12.95
C ALA A 127 5.40 -22.90 -13.89
N ARG A 128 4.95 -22.37 -15.02
CA ARG A 128 4.19 -23.14 -16.02
C ARG A 128 4.98 -24.31 -16.60
N LEU A 129 6.24 -24.10 -16.96
CA LEU A 129 7.09 -25.18 -17.46
C LEU A 129 7.26 -26.30 -16.43
N ARG A 130 7.33 -25.94 -15.15
CA ARG A 130 7.43 -26.90 -14.04
C ARG A 130 6.09 -27.42 -13.57
N LYS A 131 4.97 -27.01 -14.17
CA LYS A 131 3.59 -27.34 -13.77
C LYS A 131 3.34 -27.03 -12.29
N LYS A 132 3.87 -25.88 -11.80
CA LYS A 132 3.67 -25.41 -10.43
C LYS A 132 2.60 -24.32 -10.37
N PRO A 133 1.79 -24.27 -9.30
CA PRO A 133 0.83 -23.19 -9.11
C PRO A 133 1.55 -21.83 -9.05
N CYS A 134 0.89 -20.82 -9.61
CA CYS A 134 1.40 -19.46 -9.62
C CYS A 134 0.28 -18.48 -9.25
N ILE A 135 0.42 -17.77 -8.13
CA ILE A 135 -0.52 -16.76 -7.68
C ILE A 135 -0.02 -15.37 -8.11
N GLY A 136 -0.88 -14.64 -8.81
CA GLY A 136 -0.62 -13.26 -9.20
C GLY A 136 -1.20 -12.29 -8.16
N ILE A 137 -0.36 -11.42 -7.61
CA ILE A 137 -0.81 -10.29 -6.79
C ILE A 137 -1.06 -9.13 -7.73
N VAL A 138 -2.28 -8.59 -7.69
CA VAL A 138 -2.74 -7.50 -8.55
C VAL A 138 -3.16 -6.33 -7.67
N THR A 139 -2.27 -5.36 -7.51
CA THR A 139 -2.53 -4.17 -6.68
C THR A 139 -3.18 -3.03 -7.45
N ASP A 140 -3.07 -3.03 -8.76
CA ASP A 140 -3.68 -2.02 -9.64
C ASP A 140 -4.01 -2.64 -11.00
N LEU A 141 -5.01 -2.08 -11.68
CA LEU A 141 -5.26 -2.38 -13.08
C LEU A 141 -4.25 -1.60 -13.94
N PRO A 142 -3.48 -2.26 -14.82
CA PRO A 142 -2.42 -1.60 -15.57
C PRO A 142 -2.92 -0.48 -16.48
N GLU A 143 -4.20 -0.50 -16.88
CA GLU A 143 -4.85 0.55 -17.68
C GLU A 143 -5.11 1.84 -16.92
N LEU A 144 -5.30 1.74 -15.58
CA LEU A 144 -5.65 2.88 -14.72
C LEU A 144 -4.43 3.50 -14.02
N MET A 145 -3.24 2.96 -14.25
CA MET A 145 -2.02 3.52 -13.67
C MET A 145 -1.66 4.88 -14.28
N VAL A 146 -1.41 5.86 -13.44
CA VAL A 146 -1.11 7.26 -13.82
C VAL A 146 0.17 7.41 -14.66
N THR A 147 1.12 6.50 -14.53
CA THR A 147 2.40 6.52 -15.23
C THR A 147 2.25 5.96 -16.65
N GLY A 148 1.73 6.82 -17.56
CA GLY A 148 1.76 6.66 -18.99
C GLY A 148 1.49 5.24 -19.50
N THR A 149 0.32 5.05 -20.03
CA THR A 149 -0.15 3.79 -20.65
C THR A 149 0.70 3.40 -21.85
N ASN A 150 1.87 2.84 -21.59
CA ASN A 150 2.58 2.09 -22.61
C ASN A 150 1.76 0.83 -22.90
N GLN A 151 1.04 0.83 -24.01
CA GLN A 151 0.16 -0.27 -24.44
C GLN A 151 0.87 -1.63 -24.47
N ASN A 152 2.17 -1.65 -24.77
CA ASN A 152 2.97 -2.87 -24.72
C ASN A 152 3.18 -3.37 -23.28
N HIS A 153 3.32 -2.48 -22.32
CA HIS A 153 3.41 -2.84 -20.90
C HIS A 153 2.07 -3.40 -20.40
N VAL A 154 0.96 -2.75 -20.71
CA VAL A 154 -0.40 -3.23 -20.38
C VAL A 154 -0.62 -4.63 -20.95
N LYS A 155 -0.33 -4.86 -22.25
CA LYS A 155 -0.45 -6.17 -22.88
C LYS A 155 0.43 -7.23 -22.21
N LEU A 156 1.64 -6.86 -21.79
CA LEU A 156 2.54 -7.78 -21.10
C LEU A 156 2.00 -8.16 -19.73
N VAL A 157 1.53 -7.20 -18.93
CA VAL A 157 0.95 -7.46 -17.60
C VAL A 157 -0.31 -8.33 -17.74
N ARG A 158 -1.19 -8.04 -18.68
CA ARG A 158 -2.36 -8.89 -18.96
C ARG A 158 -1.96 -10.32 -19.35
N LYS A 159 -0.92 -10.49 -20.15
CA LYS A 159 -0.39 -11.81 -20.49
C LYS A 159 0.22 -12.55 -19.28
N ILE A 160 0.81 -11.84 -18.34
CA ILE A 160 1.27 -12.40 -17.05
C ILE A 160 0.07 -12.87 -16.23
N MET A 161 -0.95 -12.04 -16.06
CA MET A 161 -2.18 -12.37 -15.32
C MET A 161 -2.81 -13.65 -15.87
N GLN A 162 -3.01 -13.76 -17.19
CA GLN A 162 -3.58 -14.96 -17.83
C GLN A 162 -2.82 -16.26 -17.52
N LYS A 163 -1.51 -16.17 -17.29
CA LYS A 163 -0.67 -17.33 -16.96
C LYS A 163 -0.77 -17.77 -15.50
N CYS A 164 -1.29 -16.93 -14.61
CA CYS A 164 -1.47 -17.26 -13.21
C CYS A 164 -2.57 -18.30 -13.01
N THR A 165 -2.47 -19.09 -11.95
CA THR A 165 -3.44 -20.13 -11.58
C THR A 165 -4.41 -19.67 -10.49
N GLY A 166 -4.21 -18.47 -9.93
CA GLY A 166 -5.06 -17.83 -8.95
C GLY A 166 -4.54 -16.42 -8.66
N TYR A 167 -5.29 -15.67 -7.84
CA TYR A 167 -5.01 -14.26 -7.64
C TYR A 167 -5.14 -13.82 -6.18
N VAL A 168 -4.37 -12.79 -5.83
CA VAL A 168 -4.61 -11.88 -4.71
C VAL A 168 -5.03 -10.56 -5.32
N LEU A 169 -6.24 -10.09 -5.00
CA LEU A 169 -6.84 -8.86 -5.51
C LEU A 169 -7.06 -7.88 -4.36
N LEU A 170 -7.03 -6.57 -4.63
CA LEU A 170 -7.31 -5.57 -3.59
C LEU A 170 -8.81 -5.40 -3.32
N THR A 171 -9.65 -5.54 -4.35
CA THR A 171 -11.10 -5.35 -4.23
C THR A 171 -11.86 -6.41 -5.02
N GLU A 172 -13.09 -6.68 -4.62
CA GLU A 172 -13.96 -7.60 -5.33
C GLU A 172 -14.24 -7.15 -6.78
N ALA A 173 -14.33 -5.84 -7.01
CA ALA A 173 -14.49 -5.27 -8.34
C ALA A 173 -13.36 -5.62 -9.32
N MET A 174 -12.16 -5.93 -8.81
CA MET A 174 -11.05 -6.38 -9.66
C MET A 174 -11.26 -7.79 -10.23
N ASN A 175 -12.12 -8.61 -9.62
CA ASN A 175 -12.27 -10.01 -10.02
C ASN A 175 -12.73 -10.13 -11.47
N GLU A 176 -13.73 -9.38 -11.89
CA GLU A 176 -14.25 -9.43 -13.25
C GLU A 176 -13.17 -9.11 -14.31
N PRO A 177 -12.48 -7.96 -14.27
CA PRO A 177 -11.50 -7.61 -15.30
C PRO A 177 -10.17 -8.40 -15.22
N VAL A 178 -9.84 -9.00 -14.07
CA VAL A 178 -8.59 -9.75 -13.88
C VAL A 178 -8.77 -11.24 -14.07
N ASN A 179 -9.90 -11.80 -13.65
CA ASN A 179 -10.14 -13.22 -13.49
C ASN A 179 -11.35 -13.74 -14.30
N PRO A 180 -11.43 -13.51 -15.62
CA PRO A 180 -12.56 -13.94 -16.42
C PRO A 180 -12.71 -15.48 -16.50
N GLU A 181 -11.69 -16.23 -16.12
CA GLU A 181 -11.70 -17.70 -16.07
C GLU A 181 -12.14 -18.25 -14.71
N HIS A 182 -12.56 -17.41 -13.77
CA HIS A 182 -13.01 -17.77 -12.41
C HIS A 182 -12.04 -18.68 -11.64
N LYS A 183 -10.74 -18.39 -11.75
CA LYS A 183 -9.69 -19.07 -10.98
C LYS A 183 -9.82 -18.71 -9.49
N PRO A 184 -9.29 -19.53 -8.58
CA PRO A 184 -9.25 -19.22 -7.15
C PRO A 184 -8.62 -17.84 -6.87
N TYR A 185 -9.21 -17.08 -5.95
CA TYR A 185 -8.69 -15.79 -5.54
C TYR A 185 -8.99 -15.49 -4.08
N VAL A 186 -8.24 -14.57 -3.52
CA VAL A 186 -8.50 -13.97 -2.20
C VAL A 186 -8.43 -12.44 -2.31
N ILE A 187 -9.28 -11.76 -1.55
CA ILE A 187 -9.22 -10.30 -1.43
C ILE A 187 -8.28 -9.97 -0.26
N VAL A 188 -7.27 -9.16 -0.54
CA VAL A 188 -6.35 -8.58 0.43
C VAL A 188 -6.22 -7.11 0.11
N GLU A 189 -7.05 -6.30 0.73
CA GLU A 189 -7.25 -4.88 0.43
C GLU A 189 -5.98 -4.06 0.67
N ALA A 190 -5.34 -4.34 1.79
CA ALA A 190 -4.06 -3.80 2.24
C ALA A 190 -3.48 -4.73 3.31
N LEU A 191 -2.28 -4.42 3.78
CA LEU A 191 -1.64 -5.18 4.86
C LEU A 191 -1.25 -4.24 6.00
N CYS A 192 -1.72 -4.58 7.20
CA CYS A 192 -1.22 -4.03 8.44
C CYS A 192 0.02 -4.83 8.88
N ASP A 193 1.01 -4.15 9.45
CA ASP A 193 2.20 -4.81 9.99
C ASP A 193 1.86 -5.41 11.35
N SER A 194 1.99 -6.74 11.47
CA SER A 194 1.71 -7.48 12.72
C SER A 194 2.67 -7.14 13.88
N THR A 195 3.73 -6.39 13.62
CA THR A 195 4.67 -5.92 14.65
C THR A 195 4.24 -4.61 15.30
N ILE A 196 3.24 -3.92 14.76
CA ILE A 196 2.68 -2.70 15.35
C ILE A 196 2.09 -3.05 16.73
N LYS A 197 2.52 -2.31 17.73
CA LYS A 197 1.97 -2.46 19.09
C LYS A 197 0.65 -1.69 19.19
N PRO A 198 -0.40 -2.32 19.74
CA PRO A 198 -1.67 -1.64 19.93
C PRO A 198 -1.50 -0.45 20.89
N GLN A 199 -2.25 0.62 20.62
CA GLN A 199 -2.38 1.75 21.51
C GLN A 199 -3.38 1.39 22.63
N PRO A 200 -3.32 2.07 23.80
CA PRO A 200 -4.31 1.87 24.85
C PRO A 200 -5.71 2.32 24.41
N GLU A 201 -6.74 1.62 24.87
CA GLU A 201 -8.14 1.95 24.58
C GLU A 201 -8.50 3.39 24.98
N VAL A 202 -7.92 3.87 26.08
CA VAL A 202 -8.10 5.24 26.55
C VAL A 202 -6.84 6.04 26.29
N LYS A 203 -6.93 6.99 25.35
CA LYS A 203 -5.84 7.93 25.07
C LYS A 203 -5.71 8.96 26.17
N THR A 204 -4.49 9.26 26.58
CA THR A 204 -4.22 10.39 27.48
C THR A 204 -4.08 11.66 26.63
N HIS A 205 -5.13 12.49 26.65
CA HIS A 205 -5.11 13.77 25.94
C HIS A 205 -4.49 14.84 26.84
N THR A 206 -3.37 15.41 26.42
CA THR A 206 -2.65 16.47 27.17
C THR A 206 -3.01 17.88 26.72
N SER A 207 -3.75 18.01 25.61
CA SER A 207 -4.16 19.29 25.00
C SER A 207 -5.67 19.44 24.92
N CYS A 208 -6.15 20.66 25.06
CA CYS A 208 -7.53 21.04 24.73
C CYS A 208 -7.73 21.24 23.21
N ILE A 209 -6.64 21.39 22.45
CA ILE A 209 -6.68 21.59 21.01
C ILE A 209 -7.05 20.27 20.33
N LYS A 210 -8.04 20.31 19.45
CA LYS A 210 -8.51 19.18 18.64
C LYS A 210 -7.67 19.10 17.36
N LYS A 211 -6.81 18.10 17.26
CA LYS A 211 -5.93 17.93 16.10
C LYS A 211 -6.56 17.06 15.02
N CYS A 212 -6.92 17.66 13.88
CA CYS A 212 -7.17 16.95 12.63
C CYS A 212 -5.87 16.75 11.89
N MET A 213 -5.73 15.63 11.16
CA MET A 213 -4.52 15.38 10.39
C MET A 213 -4.80 14.73 9.05
N TYR A 214 -4.00 15.11 8.06
CA TYR A 214 -3.88 14.43 6.76
C TYR A 214 -2.40 14.21 6.42
N ALA A 215 -2.05 12.99 6.04
CA ALA A 215 -0.71 12.64 5.58
C ALA A 215 -0.77 11.85 4.27
N GLY A 216 -0.75 12.55 3.14
CA GLY A 216 -0.85 11.94 1.82
C GLY A 216 -0.39 12.88 0.71
N LEU A 217 -0.40 12.38 -0.54
CA LEU A 217 -0.07 13.22 -1.69
C LEU A 217 -1.03 14.40 -1.76
N LEU A 218 -0.47 15.63 -1.79
CA LEU A 218 -1.24 16.87 -1.89
C LEU A 218 -1.62 17.16 -3.33
N ASP A 219 -2.63 16.43 -3.82
CA ASP A 219 -3.20 16.59 -5.16
C ASP A 219 -4.72 16.76 -5.04
N ALA A 220 -5.28 17.72 -5.77
CA ALA A 220 -6.71 18.03 -5.75
C ALA A 220 -7.58 16.81 -6.11
N ARG A 221 -7.08 15.90 -6.94
CA ARG A 221 -7.74 14.62 -7.30
C ARG A 221 -7.96 13.68 -6.11
N TYR A 222 -7.26 13.89 -5.01
CA TYR A 222 -7.45 13.13 -3.77
C TYR A 222 -8.32 13.85 -2.74
N GLY A 223 -9.04 14.91 -3.15
CA GLY A 223 -10.00 15.63 -2.30
C GLY A 223 -9.35 16.58 -1.28
N VAL A 224 -8.04 16.81 -1.36
CA VAL A 224 -7.30 17.61 -0.38
C VAL A 224 -7.82 19.04 -0.32
N LYS A 225 -8.14 19.65 -1.48
CA LYS A 225 -8.71 21.01 -1.50
C LYS A 225 -10.04 21.08 -0.76
N ALA A 226 -10.99 20.18 -1.08
CA ALA A 226 -12.29 20.16 -0.42
C ALA A 226 -12.17 19.89 1.09
N MET A 227 -11.17 19.09 1.52
CA MET A 227 -10.89 18.84 2.94
C MET A 227 -10.40 20.11 3.65
N VAL A 228 -9.46 20.85 3.04
CA VAL A 228 -8.93 22.08 3.64
C VAL A 228 -10.03 23.14 3.74
N ASP A 229 -10.77 23.36 2.65
CA ASP A 229 -11.90 24.29 2.60
C ASP A 229 -12.98 23.86 3.64
N GLY A 230 -13.27 22.56 3.71
CA GLY A 230 -14.24 21.99 4.65
C GLY A 230 -13.81 22.14 6.12
N PHE A 231 -12.53 21.98 6.43
CA PHE A 231 -12.02 22.24 7.79
C PHE A 231 -12.18 23.72 8.17
N VAL A 232 -11.83 24.64 7.27
CA VAL A 232 -12.02 26.08 7.51
C VAL A 232 -13.49 26.42 7.71
N LEU A 233 -14.39 25.91 6.86
CA LEU A 233 -15.84 26.09 6.99
C LEU A 233 -16.43 25.46 8.24
N ALA A 234 -15.87 24.33 8.69
CA ALA A 234 -16.30 23.70 9.94
C ALA A 234 -16.12 24.62 11.14
N ASN A 235 -15.06 25.43 11.16
CA ASN A 235 -14.78 26.41 12.21
C ASN A 235 -15.00 25.83 13.63
N VAL A 236 -14.48 24.63 13.87
CA VAL A 236 -14.58 23.96 15.17
C VAL A 236 -13.70 24.70 16.16
N PRO A 237 -14.24 25.13 17.34
CA PRO A 237 -13.44 25.81 18.35
C PRO A 237 -12.23 24.99 18.82
N ASP A 238 -11.09 25.64 19.02
CA ASP A 238 -9.84 25.03 19.48
C ASP A 238 -9.41 23.84 18.63
N SER A 239 -9.43 24.01 17.29
CA SER A 239 -9.02 22.96 16.36
C SER A 239 -7.91 23.40 15.41
N GLU A 240 -7.05 22.45 15.07
CA GLU A 240 -5.96 22.61 14.11
C GLU A 240 -6.02 21.49 13.06
N LEU A 241 -5.66 21.82 11.79
CA LEU A 241 -5.47 20.86 10.72
C LEU A 241 -3.98 20.74 10.38
N HIS A 242 -3.40 19.60 10.67
CA HIS A 242 -2.00 19.29 10.40
C HIS A 242 -1.88 18.53 9.07
N ILE A 243 -1.09 19.05 8.13
CA ILE A 243 -0.94 18.49 6.78
C ILE A 243 0.52 18.15 6.52
N TYR A 244 0.76 16.89 6.13
CA TYR A 244 2.09 16.34 5.85
C TYR A 244 2.22 15.90 4.39
N VAL A 245 3.47 15.71 3.93
CA VAL A 245 3.88 15.27 2.60
C VAL A 245 3.90 16.44 1.61
N ASN A 246 4.01 16.16 0.30
CA ASN A 246 4.15 17.15 -0.76
C ASN A 246 3.19 16.84 -1.92
N GLY A 247 3.03 17.76 -2.84
CA GLY A 247 2.23 17.57 -4.05
C GLY A 247 1.91 18.87 -4.79
N PRO A 248 1.20 18.78 -5.92
CA PRO A 248 0.86 19.94 -6.73
C PRO A 248 0.03 21.03 -6.03
N TYR A 249 -0.69 20.68 -4.96
CA TYR A 249 -1.56 21.61 -4.21
C TYR A 249 -0.80 22.48 -3.18
N VAL A 250 0.51 22.31 -3.01
CA VAL A 250 1.28 22.99 -1.95
C VAL A 250 1.24 24.52 -2.07
N ASP A 251 1.36 25.09 -3.28
CA ASP A 251 1.38 26.53 -3.48
C ASP A 251 0.03 27.17 -3.08
N GLU A 252 -1.08 26.49 -3.33
CA GLU A 252 -2.40 26.93 -2.89
C GLU A 252 -2.56 26.78 -1.38
N LEU A 253 -2.11 25.64 -0.82
CA LEU A 253 -2.15 25.38 0.61
C LEU A 253 -1.39 26.45 1.42
N GLN A 254 -0.21 26.88 0.92
CA GLN A 254 0.58 27.92 1.59
C GLN A 254 -0.16 29.27 1.67
N LYS A 255 -1.03 29.60 0.70
CA LYS A 255 -1.89 30.79 0.81
C LYS A 255 -2.94 30.62 1.90
N VAL A 256 -3.56 29.43 1.95
CA VAL A 256 -4.56 29.14 3.00
C VAL A 256 -3.94 29.22 4.41
N THR A 257 -2.70 28.72 4.59
CA THR A 257 -2.02 28.79 5.91
C THR A 257 -1.70 30.22 6.36
N GLN A 258 -1.57 31.17 5.43
CA GLN A 258 -1.40 32.59 5.76
C GLN A 258 -2.70 33.24 6.24
N GLU A 259 -3.84 32.84 5.69
CA GLU A 259 -5.17 33.36 6.03
C GLU A 259 -5.78 32.63 7.25
N HIS A 260 -5.44 31.36 7.45
CA HIS A 260 -5.95 30.48 8.51
C HIS A 260 -4.80 29.87 9.31
N PRO A 261 -4.33 30.52 10.40
CA PRO A 261 -3.19 30.05 11.20
C PRO A 261 -3.38 28.66 11.85
N ASN A 262 -4.62 28.18 11.95
CA ASN A 262 -4.94 26.84 12.43
C ASN A 262 -4.89 25.74 11.36
N VAL A 263 -4.52 26.09 10.12
CA VAL A 263 -4.12 25.12 9.07
C VAL A 263 -2.59 25.13 9.00
N ILE A 264 -1.96 24.01 9.38
CA ILE A 264 -0.52 23.92 9.59
C ILE A 264 0.07 22.93 8.57
N TYR A 265 0.95 23.42 7.72
CA TYR A 265 1.66 22.59 6.76
C TYR A 265 3.08 22.27 7.25
N HIS A 266 3.39 20.98 7.39
CA HIS A 266 4.67 20.46 7.89
C HIS A 266 5.66 20.09 6.78
N GLY A 267 5.21 20.01 5.53
CA GLY A 267 6.06 19.55 4.43
C GLY A 267 6.32 18.04 4.48
N ILE A 268 7.48 17.63 3.95
CA ILE A 268 7.92 16.23 3.98
C ILE A 268 8.55 15.96 5.34
N ALA A 269 8.01 15.01 6.08
CA ALA A 269 8.51 14.56 7.37
C ALA A 269 9.01 13.10 7.29
N MET A 270 9.79 12.69 8.27
CA MET A 270 10.20 11.29 8.41
C MET A 270 9.00 10.41 8.78
N ASN A 271 9.01 9.16 8.31
CA ASN A 271 7.89 8.25 8.54
C ASN A 271 7.53 8.10 10.03
N ASP A 272 8.54 8.00 10.91
CA ASP A 272 8.32 7.85 12.36
C ASP A 272 7.70 9.11 13.00
N GLU A 273 7.97 10.28 12.43
CA GLU A 273 7.35 11.53 12.84
C GLU A 273 5.87 11.57 12.44
N VAL A 274 5.58 11.18 11.18
CA VAL A 274 4.20 11.10 10.67
C VAL A 274 3.38 10.10 11.49
N VAL A 275 3.91 8.91 11.76
CA VAL A 275 3.23 7.88 12.57
C VAL A 275 2.96 8.38 14.00
N ARG A 276 3.89 9.09 14.63
CA ARG A 276 3.65 9.70 15.96
C ARG A 276 2.54 10.73 15.90
N ALA A 277 2.56 11.59 14.87
CA ALA A 277 1.52 12.61 14.71
C ALA A 277 0.14 11.97 14.44
N GLU A 278 0.07 10.86 13.68
CA GLU A 278 -1.16 10.09 13.48
C GLU A 278 -1.72 9.54 14.82
N ILE A 279 -0.86 9.04 15.71
CA ILE A 279 -1.25 8.55 17.04
C ILE A 279 -1.71 9.69 17.95
N GLU A 280 -1.07 10.86 17.87
CA GLU A 280 -1.38 12.03 18.71
C GLU A 280 -2.59 12.84 18.22
N ALA A 281 -3.06 12.61 17.00
CA ALA A 281 -4.21 13.29 16.45
C ALA A 281 -5.53 12.84 17.13
N ASP A 282 -6.54 13.72 17.07
CA ASP A 282 -7.91 13.44 17.53
C ASP A 282 -8.79 12.92 16.38
N LEU A 283 -8.41 13.22 15.11
CA LEU A 283 -9.13 12.79 13.92
C LEU A 283 -8.20 12.74 12.72
N LEU A 284 -8.14 11.59 12.05
CA LEU A 284 -7.43 11.44 10.77
C LEU A 284 -8.44 11.49 9.62
N ILE A 285 -8.15 12.31 8.61
CA ILE A 285 -9.09 12.55 7.50
C ILE A 285 -8.53 12.00 6.20
N ASN A 286 -9.32 11.17 5.49
CA ASN A 286 -9.00 10.72 4.14
C ASN A 286 -10.14 11.09 3.18
N PRO A 287 -10.05 12.24 2.50
CA PRO A 287 -11.13 12.84 1.72
C PRO A 287 -11.19 12.32 0.27
N ARG A 288 -10.65 11.13 -0.02
CA ARG A 288 -10.51 10.63 -1.39
C ARG A 288 -11.85 10.56 -2.11
N PRO A 289 -12.03 11.22 -3.28
CA PRO A 289 -13.31 11.25 -3.99
C PRO A 289 -13.75 9.88 -4.47
N THR A 290 -15.05 9.60 -4.43
CA THR A 290 -15.64 8.31 -4.83
C THR A 290 -15.94 8.20 -6.32
N HIS A 291 -16.06 9.32 -7.05
CA HIS A 291 -16.44 9.38 -8.47
C HIS A 291 -15.31 8.97 -9.43
N GLU A 292 -14.08 8.89 -8.95
CA GLU A 292 -12.94 8.47 -9.76
C GLU A 292 -12.99 6.95 -10.01
N GLU A 293 -12.94 6.52 -11.27
CA GLU A 293 -13.11 5.12 -11.68
C GLU A 293 -12.14 4.18 -10.94
N PHE A 294 -10.90 4.60 -10.73
CA PHE A 294 -9.88 3.77 -10.07
C PHE A 294 -10.23 3.43 -8.62
N THR A 295 -11.11 4.20 -7.95
CA THR A 295 -11.50 3.95 -6.56
C THR A 295 -12.31 2.67 -6.36
N LYS A 296 -12.92 2.16 -7.42
CA LYS A 296 -13.55 0.83 -7.43
C LYS A 296 -12.53 -0.31 -7.27
N TYR A 297 -11.33 -0.09 -7.81
CA TYR A 297 -10.30 -1.11 -7.94
C TYR A 297 -9.15 -0.93 -6.95
N SER A 298 -9.25 0.02 -6.03
CA SER A 298 -8.22 0.29 -5.05
C SER A 298 -8.79 0.49 -3.66
N PHE A 299 -8.06 0.01 -2.66
CA PHE A 299 -8.28 0.35 -1.26
C PHE A 299 -7.20 1.34 -0.83
N PRO A 300 -7.52 2.48 -0.22
CA PRO A 300 -6.51 3.45 0.18
C PRO A 300 -5.69 2.90 1.35
N SER A 301 -4.40 2.68 1.11
CA SER A 301 -3.46 2.22 2.14
C SER A 301 -3.43 3.16 3.36
N LYS A 302 -3.77 4.43 3.18
CA LYS A 302 -3.90 5.40 4.28
C LYS A 302 -4.98 5.04 5.28
N ASN A 303 -6.14 4.53 4.84
CA ASN A 303 -7.15 4.06 5.79
C ASN A 303 -6.60 2.94 6.68
N MET A 304 -5.81 2.00 6.11
CA MET A 304 -5.17 0.95 6.90
C MET A 304 -4.16 1.51 7.92
N GLU A 305 -3.31 2.45 7.49
CA GLU A 305 -2.33 3.11 8.37
C GLU A 305 -3.02 3.91 9.47
N TYR A 306 -4.04 4.67 9.13
CA TYR A 306 -4.82 5.47 10.07
C TYR A 306 -5.55 4.59 11.09
N MET A 307 -6.23 3.53 10.65
CA MET A 307 -6.86 2.58 11.57
C MET A 307 -5.83 1.91 12.48
N ALA A 308 -4.65 1.56 11.95
CA ALA A 308 -3.58 0.96 12.74
C ALA A 308 -2.99 1.89 13.80
N SER A 309 -3.14 3.21 13.67
CA SER A 309 -2.73 4.18 14.69
C SER A 309 -3.64 4.21 15.93
N GLY A 310 -4.85 3.65 15.84
CA GLY A 310 -5.88 3.73 16.89
C GLY A 310 -6.55 5.10 17.01
N THR A 311 -6.30 6.00 16.07
CA THR A 311 -6.95 7.31 16.00
C THR A 311 -8.23 7.22 15.17
N PRO A 312 -9.33 7.87 15.56
CA PRO A 312 -10.56 7.90 14.77
C PRO A 312 -10.32 8.36 13.34
N VAL A 313 -10.95 7.69 12.39
CA VAL A 313 -10.79 7.95 10.94
C VAL A 313 -12.08 8.49 10.35
N LEU A 314 -12.00 9.62 9.65
CA LEU A 314 -13.07 10.19 8.83
C LEU A 314 -12.68 9.99 7.36
N THR A 315 -13.47 9.23 6.61
CA THR A 315 -13.17 8.90 5.21
C THR A 315 -14.43 8.86 4.35
N THR A 316 -14.29 8.96 3.04
CA THR A 316 -15.38 8.78 2.09
C THR A 316 -15.80 7.31 1.98
N ASN A 317 -17.05 7.07 1.60
CA ASN A 317 -17.57 5.72 1.36
C ASN A 317 -17.08 5.17 0.00
N LEU A 318 -15.79 4.84 -0.07
CA LEU A 318 -15.15 4.40 -1.31
C LEU A 318 -15.76 3.11 -1.86
N PRO A 319 -16.02 3.01 -3.17
CA PRO A 319 -16.57 1.80 -3.78
C PRO A 319 -15.72 0.53 -3.59
N GLY A 320 -14.39 0.70 -3.42
CA GLY A 320 -13.46 -0.39 -3.16
C GLY A 320 -13.31 -0.75 -1.68
N MET A 321 -14.00 -0.06 -0.77
CA MET A 321 -13.94 -0.34 0.67
C MET A 321 -14.98 -1.41 1.04
N PRO A 322 -14.57 -2.58 1.58
CA PRO A 322 -15.49 -3.60 2.04
C PRO A 322 -16.43 -3.09 3.13
N GLU A 323 -17.67 -3.61 3.16
CA GLU A 323 -18.71 -3.18 4.10
C GLU A 323 -18.27 -3.30 5.57
N GLU A 324 -17.47 -4.32 5.88
CA GLU A 324 -16.97 -4.58 7.23
C GLU A 324 -16.14 -3.45 7.83
N TYR A 325 -15.53 -2.57 7.00
CA TYR A 325 -14.75 -1.43 7.48
C TYR A 325 -15.62 -0.27 7.98
N LYS A 326 -16.83 -0.11 7.45
CA LYS A 326 -17.68 1.08 7.68
C LYS A 326 -18.04 1.29 9.15
N GLN A 327 -18.23 0.21 9.90
CA GLN A 327 -18.51 0.31 11.33
C GLN A 327 -17.37 0.90 12.15
N TYR A 328 -16.14 0.86 11.64
CA TYR A 328 -14.93 1.31 12.34
C TYR A 328 -14.49 2.73 11.98
N VAL A 329 -15.13 3.36 10.99
CA VAL A 329 -14.79 4.70 10.52
C VAL A 329 -15.99 5.64 10.59
N TYR A 330 -15.74 6.95 10.54
CA TYR A 330 -16.76 7.95 10.24
C TYR A 330 -16.80 8.17 8.74
N LEU A 331 -18.00 8.34 8.16
CA LEU A 331 -18.17 8.48 6.72
C LEU A 331 -18.44 9.93 6.32
N ILE A 332 -17.80 10.37 5.25
CA ILE A 332 -18.13 11.58 4.51
C ILE A 332 -19.15 11.20 3.46
N GLU A 333 -20.42 11.59 3.66
CA GLU A 333 -21.53 11.29 2.74
C GLU A 333 -21.59 12.29 1.57
N ASP A 334 -21.17 13.52 1.81
CA ASP A 334 -21.12 14.61 0.84
C ASP A 334 -19.68 15.11 0.74
N GLU A 335 -19.08 14.93 -0.42
CA GLU A 335 -17.64 15.21 -0.67
C GLU A 335 -17.36 16.70 -0.97
N SER A 336 -18.40 17.56 -0.95
CA SER A 336 -18.22 19.00 -1.01
C SER A 336 -17.53 19.54 0.24
N ALA A 337 -16.98 20.74 0.17
CA ALA A 337 -16.39 21.41 1.34
C ALA A 337 -17.42 21.53 2.47
N GLU A 338 -18.67 21.88 2.16
CA GLU A 338 -19.78 21.97 3.11
C GLU A 338 -20.11 20.60 3.73
N GLY A 339 -20.11 19.53 2.95
CA GLY A 339 -20.35 18.18 3.40
C GLY A 339 -19.25 17.70 4.34
N ILE A 340 -18.00 17.92 3.98
CA ILE A 340 -16.82 17.61 4.83
C ILE A 340 -16.87 18.44 6.11
N ALA A 341 -17.24 19.72 6.05
CA ALA A 341 -17.41 20.57 7.24
C ALA A 341 -18.45 19.99 8.19
N ARG A 342 -19.61 19.55 7.68
CA ARG A 342 -20.64 18.89 8.50
C ARG A 342 -20.09 17.61 9.13
N ALA A 343 -19.40 16.76 8.36
CA ALA A 343 -18.83 15.52 8.84
C ALA A 343 -17.81 15.74 9.99
N ILE A 344 -16.93 16.73 9.86
CA ILE A 344 -15.96 17.11 10.89
C ILE A 344 -16.71 17.57 12.16
N LYS A 345 -17.70 18.47 12.05
CA LYS A 345 -18.50 18.94 13.19
C LYS A 345 -19.19 17.79 13.90
N THR A 346 -19.96 16.98 13.16
CA THR A 346 -20.68 15.82 13.72
C THR A 346 -19.72 14.85 14.43
N THR A 347 -18.54 14.64 13.87
CA THR A 347 -17.54 13.79 14.52
C THR A 347 -17.06 14.38 15.82
N PHE A 348 -16.81 15.68 15.90
CA PHE A 348 -16.38 16.34 17.13
C PHE A 348 -17.50 16.56 18.14
N ASP A 349 -18.77 16.58 17.73
CA ASP A 349 -19.93 16.60 18.62
C ASP A 349 -20.13 15.26 19.35
N THR A 350 -19.59 14.17 18.79
CA THR A 350 -19.55 12.88 19.48
C THR A 350 -18.64 12.98 20.73
N VAL A 351 -19.04 12.35 21.82
CA VAL A 351 -18.25 12.32 23.06
C VAL A 351 -16.85 11.76 22.81
N ARG A 352 -15.82 12.41 23.37
CA ARG A 352 -14.41 12.04 23.12
C ARG A 352 -14.13 10.54 23.37
N SER A 353 -14.60 10.01 24.50
CA SER A 353 -14.41 8.60 24.85
C SER A 353 -15.04 7.64 23.84
N GLU A 354 -16.11 8.05 23.19
CA GLU A 354 -16.75 7.26 22.14
C GLU A 354 -15.94 7.29 20.83
N ARG A 355 -15.38 8.46 20.48
CA ARG A 355 -14.45 8.57 19.34
C ARG A 355 -13.21 7.71 19.55
N ASP A 356 -12.58 7.82 20.75
CA ASP A 356 -11.38 7.04 21.09
C ASP A 356 -11.66 5.54 21.02
N ARG A 357 -12.80 5.09 21.55
CA ARG A 357 -13.23 3.69 21.47
C ARG A 357 -13.42 3.23 20.02
N LYS A 358 -13.98 4.09 19.16
CA LYS A 358 -14.12 3.76 17.72
C LYS A 358 -12.76 3.61 17.04
N GLY A 359 -11.81 4.50 17.31
CA GLY A 359 -10.43 4.41 16.84
C GLY A 359 -9.72 3.13 17.33
N TYR A 360 -9.88 2.80 18.61
CA TYR A 360 -9.34 1.59 19.21
C TYR A 360 -9.94 0.33 18.55
N SER A 361 -11.26 0.28 18.37
CA SER A 361 -11.92 -0.86 17.70
C SER A 361 -11.45 -1.00 16.25
N ALA A 362 -11.21 0.11 15.55
CA ALA A 362 -10.61 0.10 14.22
C ALA A 362 -9.20 -0.52 14.23
N GLN A 363 -8.39 -0.15 15.23
CA GLN A 363 -7.06 -0.70 15.40
C GLN A 363 -7.10 -2.20 15.68
N GLU A 364 -7.93 -2.66 16.62
CA GLU A 364 -8.09 -4.08 16.93
C GLU A 364 -8.46 -4.88 15.68
N PHE A 365 -9.41 -4.37 14.89
CA PHE A 365 -9.83 -5.03 13.65
C PHE A 365 -8.66 -5.20 12.68
N VAL A 366 -7.91 -4.12 12.37
CA VAL A 366 -6.84 -4.23 11.38
C VAL A 366 -5.63 -4.99 11.89
N LEU A 367 -5.31 -4.90 13.18
CA LEU A 367 -4.21 -5.64 13.79
C LEU A 367 -4.50 -7.14 13.90
N ASN A 368 -5.75 -7.55 14.05
CA ASN A 368 -6.11 -8.96 14.19
C ASN A 368 -6.49 -9.62 12.86
N GLU A 369 -7.24 -8.93 12.00
CA GLU A 369 -7.86 -9.54 10.82
C GLU A 369 -7.25 -9.08 9.50
N LYS A 370 -6.53 -7.93 9.49
CA LYS A 370 -5.96 -7.34 8.27
C LYS A 370 -4.43 -7.27 8.31
N ASN A 371 -3.80 -7.91 9.29
CA ASN A 371 -2.35 -7.97 9.38
C ASN A 371 -1.76 -8.97 8.37
N ASN A 372 -0.46 -8.84 8.15
CA ASN A 372 0.27 -9.67 7.19
C ASN A 372 0.28 -11.17 7.54
N LEU A 373 0.17 -11.55 8.82
CA LEU A 373 0.11 -12.96 9.23
C LEU A 373 -1.25 -13.56 8.85
N PHE A 374 -2.33 -12.90 9.21
CA PHE A 374 -3.68 -13.38 8.90
C PHE A 374 -3.92 -13.46 7.38
N GLN A 375 -3.60 -12.42 6.66
CA GLN A 375 -3.86 -12.34 5.22
C GLN A 375 -2.98 -13.31 4.43
N SER A 376 -1.71 -13.46 4.76
CA SER A 376 -0.83 -14.42 4.07
C SER A 376 -1.21 -15.88 4.35
N LYS A 377 -1.79 -16.18 5.52
CA LYS A 377 -2.36 -17.51 5.81
C LYS A 377 -3.49 -17.86 4.83
N ARG A 378 -4.36 -16.91 4.47
CA ARG A 378 -5.42 -17.10 3.45
C ARG A 378 -4.81 -17.43 2.08
N VAL A 379 -3.71 -16.76 1.71
CA VAL A 379 -2.97 -17.04 0.46
C VAL A 379 -2.37 -18.45 0.50
N LEU A 380 -1.78 -18.87 1.64
CA LEU A 380 -1.26 -20.25 1.80
C LEU A 380 -2.37 -21.29 1.69
N SER A 381 -3.49 -21.07 2.35
CA SER A 381 -4.64 -21.99 2.28
C SER A 381 -5.15 -22.16 0.84
N MET A 382 -5.16 -21.08 0.04
CA MET A 382 -5.53 -21.16 -1.38
C MET A 382 -4.52 -21.97 -2.20
N LEU A 383 -3.22 -21.96 -1.83
CA LEU A 383 -2.19 -22.77 -2.50
C LEU A 383 -2.25 -24.25 -2.10
N GLU A 384 -2.70 -24.55 -0.89
CA GLU A 384 -2.78 -25.92 -0.34
C GLU A 384 -4.05 -26.65 -0.76
N ALA A 385 -5.11 -25.92 -1.10
CA ALA A 385 -6.40 -26.48 -1.53
C ALA A 385 -6.37 -27.10 -2.94
N LYS A 386 -5.23 -27.12 -3.63
CA LYS A 386 -4.97 -27.73 -4.93
C LYS A 386 -4.17 -29.01 -4.80
#